data_4f92fe5f5375d5c66ba5fce4e2176cc7
#
_entry.id   4f92fe5f5375d5c66ba5fce4e2176cc7
#
_cell.length_a   1.000
_cell.length_b   1.000
_cell.length_c   1.000
_cell.angle_alpha   90.00
_cell.angle_beta   90.00
_cell.angle_gamma   90.00
#
_symmetry.space_group_name_H-M   'P 1'
#
loop_
_entity.id
_entity.type
_entity.pdbx_description
1 polymer ?
#
loop_
_entity_poly.entity_id
_entity_poly.type
_entity_poly.pdbx_seq_one_letter_code
_entity_poly.pdbx_strand_id
1 'polypeptide(L)'
;MKIKQLCSWALVHIVKSVKKRVLVVLSTLSILYVIIRWKLMCIDIHSQIRIQNICNSYSVGISAGSLCQDICKADEPSIISCHTFYQETGSAFSGNWLNQSVVFKKVPVVDDLTQFDATGRTIFPSEEVFSQMVKNTVKFKFNISIDDTDALKISHLQKTQGKVLRKIEMKNVWSLLQDNEYLALLLYEKYDVFPKLLGTCGEMYAIQKMESISGYWHLMTLYDSAEEWDRRIKTALMILEYLILLEERLPEPMHMCGVKMGHFGFKSDSKKIIYQHIDAVHPRSVVNRITGSKSECKQHSDCDYLDCRSFCNLISQKCDHGVVNNNLQIVCERIFLGWVISGRVMVPGLLLGPRSPKVLIELLDLCANPERAPGTPRASATKEIRKRLYDLLSNLKLY
;
A
#
# COMPACT_ATOMS: atom_id res chain seq x y z
N MET A 1 55.24 -19.90 42.89
CA MET A 1 54.84 -19.43 41.56
C MET A 1 53.45 -19.98 41.10
N LYS A 2 53.00 -21.16 41.50
CA LYS A 2 51.77 -21.81 41.04
C LYS A 2 50.44 -21.18 41.55
N ILE A 3 50.42 -20.55 42.74
CA ILE A 3 49.17 -20.01 43.35
C ILE A 3 48.71 -18.73 42.65
N LYS A 4 49.60 -17.85 42.22
CA LYS A 4 49.28 -16.62 41.48
C LYS A 4 48.67 -16.88 40.09
N GLN A 5 49.08 -17.97 39.42
CA GLN A 5 48.52 -18.38 38.13
C GLN A 5 47.12 -18.96 38.26
N LEU A 6 46.84 -19.72 39.30
CA LEU A 6 45.49 -20.26 39.57
C LEU A 6 44.49 -19.17 39.90
N CYS A 7 44.85 -18.16 40.73
CA CYS A 7 43.99 -17.02 41.01
C CYS A 7 43.70 -16.17 39.75
N SER A 8 44.68 -15.96 38.89
CA SER A 8 44.49 -15.22 37.65
C SER A 8 43.55 -15.96 36.68
N TRP A 9 43.67 -17.28 36.54
CA TRP A 9 42.80 -18.09 35.70
C TRP A 9 41.39 -18.13 36.20
N ALA A 10 41.16 -18.29 37.50
CA ALA A 10 39.86 -18.25 38.13
C ALA A 10 39.14 -16.90 37.95
N LEU A 11 39.87 -15.78 38.12
CA LEU A 11 39.38 -14.42 37.90
C LEU A 11 38.93 -14.20 36.45
N VAL A 12 39.72 -14.65 35.47
CA VAL A 12 39.36 -14.53 34.04
C VAL A 12 38.12 -15.33 33.72
N HIS A 13 37.96 -16.55 34.26
CA HIS A 13 36.73 -17.37 34.07
C HIS A 13 35.49 -16.76 34.71
N ILE A 14 35.64 -16.20 35.93
CA ILE A 14 34.54 -15.49 36.61
C ILE A 14 34.13 -14.25 35.80
N VAL A 15 35.06 -13.44 35.35
CA VAL A 15 34.77 -12.24 34.55
C VAL A 15 34.09 -12.60 33.19
N LYS A 16 34.57 -13.68 32.51
CA LYS A 16 33.91 -14.17 31.28
C LYS A 16 32.49 -14.68 31.54
N SER A 17 32.27 -15.40 32.65
CA SER A 17 30.96 -15.92 33.03
C SER A 17 29.99 -14.77 33.38
N VAL A 18 30.45 -13.76 34.13
CA VAL A 18 29.66 -12.55 34.46
C VAL A 18 29.33 -11.76 33.20
N LYS A 19 30.29 -11.50 32.30
CA LYS A 19 30.03 -10.84 31.02
C LYS A 19 29.02 -11.59 30.17
N LYS A 20 29.10 -12.92 30.09
CA LYS A 20 28.13 -13.74 29.35
C LYS A 20 26.72 -13.64 29.94
N ARG A 21 26.58 -13.69 31.28
CA ARG A 21 25.28 -13.53 31.97
C ARG A 21 24.69 -12.12 31.75
N VAL A 22 25.52 -11.08 31.87
CA VAL A 22 25.10 -9.69 31.59
C VAL A 22 24.64 -9.54 30.15
N LEU A 23 25.35 -10.11 29.18
CA LEU A 23 24.97 -10.07 27.77
C LEU A 23 23.63 -10.77 27.51
N VAL A 24 23.40 -11.94 28.13
CA VAL A 24 22.13 -12.66 28.05
C VAL A 24 20.98 -11.84 28.67
N VAL A 25 21.19 -11.24 29.84
CA VAL A 25 20.18 -10.40 30.49
C VAL A 25 19.85 -9.16 29.63
N LEU A 26 20.87 -8.49 29.08
CA LEU A 26 20.66 -7.33 28.21
C LEU A 26 19.93 -7.73 26.92
N SER A 27 20.26 -8.88 26.31
CA SER A 27 19.55 -9.35 25.11
C SER A 27 18.10 -9.72 25.41
N THR A 28 17.82 -10.39 26.53
CA THR A 28 16.43 -10.69 26.93
C THR A 28 15.63 -9.45 27.25
N LEU A 29 16.22 -8.47 27.93
CA LEU A 29 15.57 -7.17 28.19
C LEU A 29 15.30 -6.40 26.89
N SER A 30 16.23 -6.43 25.93
CA SER A 30 16.03 -5.81 24.61
C SER A 30 14.91 -6.49 23.83
N ILE A 31 14.86 -7.82 23.83
CA ILE A 31 13.79 -8.58 23.18
C ILE A 31 12.44 -8.28 23.87
N LEU A 32 12.41 -8.28 25.20
CA LEU A 32 11.21 -7.95 25.95
C LEU A 32 10.75 -6.52 25.68
N TYR A 33 11.67 -5.55 25.62
CA TYR A 33 11.38 -4.17 25.25
C TYR A 33 10.79 -4.08 23.84
N VAL A 34 11.37 -4.79 22.84
CA VAL A 34 10.86 -4.83 21.48
C VAL A 34 9.44 -5.44 21.45
N ILE A 35 9.20 -6.55 22.16
CA ILE A 35 7.89 -7.18 22.26
C ILE A 35 6.87 -6.26 22.93
N ILE A 36 7.25 -5.59 24.04
CA ILE A 36 6.37 -4.64 24.73
C ILE A 36 6.09 -3.43 23.84
N ARG A 37 7.12 -2.87 23.18
CA ARG A 37 6.93 -1.76 22.22
C ARG A 37 6.05 -2.18 21.07
N TRP A 38 6.27 -3.37 20.49
CA TRP A 38 5.41 -3.92 19.44
C TRP A 38 3.95 -4.05 19.90
N LYS A 39 3.72 -4.67 21.06
CA LYS A 39 2.37 -4.78 21.63
C LYS A 39 1.77 -3.42 21.97
N LEU A 40 2.50 -2.50 22.56
CA LEU A 40 2.02 -1.15 22.90
C LEU A 40 1.75 -0.29 21.65
N MET A 41 2.50 -0.47 20.56
CA MET A 41 2.24 0.22 19.28
C MET A 41 1.05 -0.38 18.52
N CYS A 42 0.80 -1.68 18.69
CA CYS A 42 -0.24 -2.43 18.00
C CYS A 42 -1.38 -2.89 18.92
N ILE A 43 -1.52 -2.33 20.10
CA ILE A 43 -2.63 -2.69 20.97
C ILE A 43 -3.92 -2.00 20.52
N ASP A 44 -4.98 -2.79 20.59
CA ASP A 44 -6.39 -2.50 20.61
C ASP A 44 -6.80 -1.14 21.20
N ILE A 45 -6.09 -0.65 22.22
CA ILE A 45 -6.42 0.59 22.94
C ILE A 45 -6.49 1.79 21.98
N HIS A 46 -5.51 1.97 21.11
CA HIS A 46 -5.53 3.10 20.15
C HIS A 46 -6.64 2.97 19.12
N SER A 47 -6.90 1.74 18.67
CA SER A 47 -7.98 1.46 17.73
C SER A 47 -9.35 1.63 18.38
N GLN A 48 -9.50 1.17 19.62
CA GLN A 48 -10.69 1.38 20.44
C GLN A 48 -10.96 2.87 20.71
N ILE A 49 -9.94 3.63 21.10
CA ILE A 49 -10.05 5.09 21.29
C ILE A 49 -10.50 5.78 20.00
N ARG A 50 -9.98 5.35 18.84
CA ARG A 50 -10.39 5.91 17.54
C ARG A 50 -11.84 5.63 17.22
N ILE A 51 -12.29 4.39 17.41
CA ILE A 51 -13.71 4.03 17.24
C ILE A 51 -14.58 4.81 18.22
N GLN A 52 -14.20 4.86 19.48
CA GLN A 52 -14.95 5.61 20.48
C GLN A 52 -15.06 7.09 20.13
N ASN A 53 -13.98 7.71 19.65
CA ASN A 53 -14.01 9.11 19.20
C ASN A 53 -14.95 9.31 18.01
N ILE A 54 -14.97 8.39 17.04
CA ILE A 54 -15.89 8.44 15.89
C ILE A 54 -17.33 8.25 16.36
N CYS A 55 -17.58 7.30 17.26
CA CYS A 55 -18.91 7.06 17.81
C CYS A 55 -19.41 8.23 18.66
N ASN A 56 -18.54 8.87 19.43
CA ASN A 56 -18.87 10.11 20.12
C ASN A 56 -19.25 11.23 19.13
N SER A 57 -18.48 11.37 18.03
CA SER A 57 -18.80 12.33 16.98
C SER A 57 -20.10 12.00 16.26
N TYR A 58 -20.42 10.71 16.07
CA TYR A 58 -21.67 10.25 15.51
C TYR A 58 -22.87 10.54 16.43
N SER A 59 -22.73 10.26 17.75
CA SER A 59 -23.80 10.51 18.73
C SER A 59 -24.14 12.00 18.86
N VAL A 60 -23.15 12.89 18.70
CA VAL A 60 -23.34 14.36 18.71
C VAL A 60 -23.81 14.88 17.33
N GLY A 61 -23.85 14.02 16.31
CA GLY A 61 -24.29 14.38 14.97
C GLY A 61 -23.22 15.14 14.16
N ILE A 62 -21.94 14.98 14.47
CA ILE A 62 -20.81 15.58 13.72
C ILE A 62 -20.28 14.62 12.64
N SER A 63 -20.51 13.32 12.79
CA SER A 63 -20.14 12.29 11.82
C SER A 63 -21.37 11.60 11.25
N ALA A 64 -21.31 11.23 9.97
CA ALA A 64 -22.34 10.48 9.25
C ALA A 64 -21.71 9.43 8.34
N GLY A 65 -22.47 8.39 8.00
CA GLY A 65 -22.01 7.35 7.09
C GLY A 65 -22.72 6.01 7.31
N SER A 66 -22.63 5.12 6.33
CA SER A 66 -23.34 3.84 6.32
C SER A 66 -22.91 2.87 7.42
N LEU A 67 -21.66 2.95 7.88
CA LEU A 67 -21.09 2.09 8.92
C LEU A 67 -21.31 2.61 10.33
N CYS A 68 -21.66 3.88 10.54
CA CYS A 68 -21.72 4.48 11.86
C CYS A 68 -22.66 3.73 12.79
N GLN A 69 -23.84 3.37 12.30
CA GLN A 69 -24.85 2.69 13.09
C GLN A 69 -24.37 1.32 13.59
N ASP A 70 -23.74 0.55 12.70
CA ASP A 70 -23.31 -0.81 13.02
C ASP A 70 -22.10 -0.80 13.98
N ILE A 71 -21.13 0.08 13.73
CA ILE A 71 -19.91 0.17 14.54
C ILE A 71 -20.21 0.72 15.93
N CYS A 72 -21.15 1.70 16.04
CA CYS A 72 -21.40 2.42 17.27
C CYS A 72 -22.51 1.82 18.14
N LYS A 73 -23.25 0.84 17.63
CA LYS A 73 -24.28 0.09 18.40
C LYS A 73 -23.78 -1.28 18.89
N ALA A 74 -22.65 -1.75 18.42
CA ALA A 74 -22.11 -3.05 18.83
C ALA A 74 -21.68 -3.00 20.30
N ASP A 75 -22.35 -3.76 21.16
CA ASP A 75 -22.06 -3.89 22.60
C ASP A 75 -20.70 -4.58 22.88
N GLU A 76 -20.11 -5.23 21.87
CA GLU A 76 -18.77 -5.78 21.94
C GLU A 76 -17.91 -5.22 20.78
N PRO A 77 -16.77 -4.58 21.07
CA PRO A 77 -15.81 -4.27 20.04
C PRO A 77 -15.32 -5.60 19.47
N SER A 78 -15.74 -5.89 18.24
CA SER A 78 -15.17 -6.99 17.44
C SER A 78 -13.64 -6.94 17.58
N ILE A 79 -12.99 -8.11 17.69
CA ILE A 79 -11.55 -8.22 17.92
C ILE A 79 -10.81 -7.30 16.95
N ILE A 80 -10.32 -6.19 17.47
CA ILE A 80 -9.62 -5.17 16.72
C ILE A 80 -8.12 -5.44 16.87
N SER A 81 -7.43 -5.58 15.76
CA SER A 81 -5.98 -5.80 15.74
C SER A 81 -5.30 -4.79 14.81
N CYS A 82 -4.06 -4.42 15.13
CA CYS A 82 -3.24 -3.63 14.22
C CYS A 82 -3.08 -4.32 12.86
N HIS A 83 -3.21 -3.56 11.79
CA HIS A 83 -2.90 -4.04 10.46
C HIS A 83 -1.44 -3.71 10.12
N THR A 84 -0.59 -4.73 9.98
CA THR A 84 0.86 -4.57 9.82
C THR A 84 1.28 -3.74 8.60
N PHE A 85 0.46 -3.72 7.54
CA PHE A 85 0.78 -2.98 6.31
C PHE A 85 0.58 -1.46 6.42
N TYR A 86 -0.26 -1.02 7.33
CA TYR A 86 -0.60 0.39 7.52
C TYR A 86 0.02 0.96 8.80
N GLN A 87 0.97 0.24 9.39
CA GLN A 87 1.61 0.61 10.64
C GLN A 87 2.42 1.91 10.51
N GLU A 88 2.98 2.19 9.33
CA GLU A 88 3.77 3.42 9.08
C GLU A 88 2.92 4.69 9.20
N THR A 89 1.63 4.63 8.84
CA THR A 89 0.71 5.78 8.92
C THR A 89 -0.07 5.84 10.23
N GLY A 90 -0.07 4.76 11.02
CA GLY A 90 -0.82 4.68 12.29
C GLY A 90 -2.33 4.88 12.16
N SER A 91 -2.86 4.98 10.94
CA SER A 91 -4.25 5.35 10.66
C SER A 91 -5.16 4.16 10.33
N ALA A 92 -4.62 2.95 10.21
CA ALA A 92 -5.39 1.76 9.85
C ALA A 92 -5.35 0.67 10.91
N PHE A 93 -6.45 -0.05 11.06
CA PHE A 93 -6.59 -1.21 11.94
C PHE A 93 -7.53 -2.23 11.33
N SER A 94 -7.38 -3.50 11.69
CA SER A 94 -8.27 -4.55 11.22
C SER A 94 -9.25 -4.99 12.29
N GLY A 95 -10.41 -5.45 11.86
CA GLY A 95 -11.45 -5.96 12.73
C GLY A 95 -12.37 -6.92 11.99
N ASN A 96 -13.39 -7.40 12.70
CA ASN A 96 -14.48 -8.18 12.11
C ASN A 96 -15.74 -7.32 12.09
N TRP A 97 -16.41 -7.27 10.96
CA TRP A 97 -17.69 -6.63 10.77
C TRP A 97 -18.62 -7.55 10.00
N LEU A 98 -19.81 -7.83 10.52
CA LEU A 98 -20.79 -8.78 9.93
C LEU A 98 -20.15 -10.11 9.50
N ASN A 99 -19.32 -10.70 10.36
CA ASN A 99 -18.56 -11.94 10.11
C ASN A 99 -17.56 -11.86 8.94
N GLN A 100 -17.22 -10.65 8.50
CA GLN A 100 -16.19 -10.44 7.50
C GLN A 100 -14.98 -9.74 8.13
N SER A 101 -13.78 -10.19 7.77
CA SER A 101 -12.57 -9.49 8.14
C SER A 101 -12.42 -8.21 7.32
N VAL A 102 -12.25 -7.08 8.00
CA VAL A 102 -12.19 -5.75 7.40
C VAL A 102 -10.97 -4.98 7.85
N VAL A 103 -10.58 -3.99 7.06
CA VAL A 103 -9.59 -2.98 7.44
C VAL A 103 -10.29 -1.64 7.49
N PHE A 104 -10.21 -0.99 8.65
CA PHE A 104 -10.67 0.38 8.85
C PHE A 104 -9.51 1.34 8.64
N LYS A 105 -9.76 2.41 7.90
CA LYS A 105 -8.81 3.47 7.65
C LYS A 105 -9.41 4.81 8.03
N LYS A 106 -8.63 5.64 8.72
CA LYS A 106 -9.02 7.00 9.05
C LYS A 106 -8.17 7.99 8.26
N VAL A 107 -8.84 8.91 7.58
CA VAL A 107 -8.20 10.01 6.87
C VAL A 107 -8.07 11.25 7.77
N PRO A 108 -7.09 12.13 7.51
CA PRO A 108 -7.02 13.43 8.15
C PRO A 108 -8.27 14.26 7.85
N VAL A 109 -8.74 15.01 8.83
CA VAL A 109 -9.82 15.99 8.61
C VAL A 109 -9.27 17.15 7.78
N VAL A 110 -9.97 17.49 6.72
CA VAL A 110 -9.65 18.64 5.87
C VAL A 110 -10.75 19.69 6.05
N ASP A 111 -10.38 20.85 6.52
CA ASP A 111 -11.30 21.92 6.95
C ASP A 111 -11.34 23.11 5.97
N ASP A 112 -10.92 22.91 4.72
CA ASP A 112 -10.90 23.93 3.66
C ASP A 112 -12.22 24.02 2.86
N LEU A 113 -13.21 23.20 3.21
CA LEU A 113 -14.51 23.19 2.55
C LEU A 113 -15.32 24.45 2.84
N THR A 114 -15.11 25.07 4.01
CA THR A 114 -15.91 26.19 4.47
C THR A 114 -15.17 27.51 4.28
N GLN A 115 -15.90 28.52 3.82
CA GLN A 115 -15.42 29.92 3.75
C GLN A 115 -16.08 30.73 4.87
N PHE A 116 -15.45 31.85 5.25
CA PHE A 116 -16.04 32.82 6.16
C PHE A 116 -16.57 34.00 5.36
N ASP A 117 -17.78 34.45 5.71
CA ASP A 117 -18.32 35.69 5.15
C ASP A 117 -17.68 36.93 5.83
N ALA A 118 -18.04 38.12 5.34
CA ALA A 118 -17.57 39.38 5.91
C ALA A 118 -17.97 39.57 7.40
N THR A 119 -18.90 38.79 7.92
CA THR A 119 -19.36 38.82 9.32
C THR A 119 -18.72 37.71 10.17
N GLY A 120 -17.79 36.90 9.60
CA GLY A 120 -17.13 35.78 10.25
C GLY A 120 -18.01 34.51 10.39
N ARG A 121 -19.14 34.44 9.69
CA ARG A 121 -20.00 33.25 9.65
C ARG A 121 -19.47 32.22 8.67
N THR A 122 -19.52 30.96 9.03
CA THR A 122 -19.13 29.85 8.16
C THR A 122 -20.14 29.65 7.04
N ILE A 123 -19.70 29.78 5.79
CA ILE A 123 -20.47 29.49 4.59
C ILE A 123 -20.07 28.12 4.04
N PHE A 124 -21.03 27.24 3.87
CA PHE A 124 -20.85 25.97 3.13
C PHE A 124 -21.16 26.16 1.66
N PRO A 125 -20.49 25.43 0.75
CA PRO A 125 -20.82 25.44 -0.66
C PRO A 125 -22.26 24.99 -0.90
N SER A 126 -22.91 25.47 -1.97
CA SER A 126 -24.16 24.86 -2.45
C SER A 126 -23.88 23.46 -3.00
N GLU A 127 -24.94 22.67 -3.20
CA GLU A 127 -24.79 21.30 -3.74
C GLU A 127 -24.18 21.30 -5.14
N GLU A 128 -24.55 22.27 -5.98
CA GLU A 128 -24.01 22.42 -7.31
C GLU A 128 -22.51 22.76 -7.26
N VAL A 129 -22.12 23.69 -6.38
CA VAL A 129 -20.72 24.04 -6.17
C VAL A 129 -19.94 22.83 -5.63
N PHE A 130 -20.51 22.12 -4.66
CA PHE A 130 -19.88 20.91 -4.11
C PHE A 130 -19.74 19.81 -5.16
N SER A 131 -20.76 19.56 -5.98
CA SER A 131 -20.67 18.63 -7.11
C SER A 131 -19.55 19.02 -8.08
N GLN A 132 -19.40 20.30 -8.39
CA GLN A 132 -18.30 20.77 -9.23
C GLN A 132 -16.94 20.59 -8.57
N MET A 133 -16.81 20.79 -7.26
CA MET A 133 -15.58 20.52 -6.50
C MET A 133 -15.20 19.02 -6.56
N VAL A 134 -16.18 18.12 -6.42
CA VAL A 134 -15.99 16.66 -6.57
C VAL A 134 -15.47 16.33 -7.96
N LYS A 135 -16.12 16.83 -9.02
CA LYS A 135 -15.67 16.63 -10.41
C LYS A 135 -14.24 17.11 -10.65
N ASN A 136 -13.91 18.29 -10.15
CA ASN A 136 -12.57 18.85 -10.28
C ASN A 136 -11.52 18.01 -9.55
N THR A 137 -11.86 17.50 -8.35
CA THR A 137 -10.98 16.62 -7.56
C THR A 137 -10.73 15.30 -8.30
N VAL A 138 -11.76 14.66 -8.82
CA VAL A 138 -11.63 13.44 -9.63
C VAL A 138 -10.79 13.69 -10.88
N LYS A 139 -11.07 14.77 -11.60
CA LYS A 139 -10.30 15.14 -12.79
C LYS A 139 -8.83 15.42 -12.47
N PHE A 140 -8.56 16.12 -11.37
CA PHE A 140 -7.20 16.42 -10.97
C PHE A 140 -6.43 15.18 -10.51
N LYS A 141 -7.05 14.33 -9.68
CA LYS A 141 -6.37 13.17 -9.07
C LYS A 141 -6.27 11.96 -10.00
N PHE A 142 -7.27 11.74 -10.87
CA PHE A 142 -7.36 10.55 -11.70
C PHE A 142 -7.49 10.82 -13.20
N ASN A 143 -7.51 12.08 -13.61
CA ASN A 143 -7.70 12.51 -15.02
C ASN A 143 -9.02 11.97 -15.64
N ILE A 144 -10.01 11.62 -14.82
CA ILE A 144 -11.33 11.14 -15.24
C ILE A 144 -12.32 12.29 -15.20
N SER A 145 -13.13 12.43 -16.26
CA SER A 145 -14.30 13.32 -16.26
C SER A 145 -15.53 12.50 -15.90
N ILE A 146 -16.25 12.91 -14.86
CA ILE A 146 -17.49 12.30 -14.39
C ILE A 146 -18.67 13.25 -14.62
N ASP A 147 -19.87 12.69 -14.80
CA ASP A 147 -21.10 13.45 -14.91
C ASP A 147 -21.69 13.84 -13.54
N ASP A 148 -22.82 14.55 -13.56
CA ASP A 148 -23.48 14.98 -12.32
C ASP A 148 -24.04 13.79 -11.53
N THR A 149 -24.48 12.74 -12.19
CA THR A 149 -25.03 11.55 -11.54
C THR A 149 -23.95 10.77 -10.81
N ASP A 150 -22.78 10.63 -11.39
CA ASP A 150 -21.62 9.99 -10.75
C ASP A 150 -21.03 10.87 -9.63
N ALA A 151 -20.99 12.18 -9.81
CA ALA A 151 -20.58 13.11 -8.76
C ALA A 151 -21.51 13.02 -7.53
N LEU A 152 -22.81 12.89 -7.73
CA LEU A 152 -23.80 12.69 -6.66
C LEU A 152 -23.63 11.34 -5.96
N LYS A 153 -23.31 10.26 -6.70
CA LYS A 153 -23.01 8.94 -6.10
C LYS A 153 -21.76 8.99 -5.26
N ILE A 154 -20.69 9.57 -5.78
CA ILE A 154 -19.38 9.70 -5.09
C ILE A 154 -19.53 10.58 -3.84
N SER A 155 -20.34 11.62 -3.90
CA SER A 155 -20.59 12.49 -2.76
C SER A 155 -21.50 11.89 -1.69
N HIS A 156 -22.08 10.70 -1.92
CA HIS A 156 -23.06 10.06 -1.04
C HIS A 156 -24.21 10.99 -0.61
N LEU A 157 -24.42 12.08 -1.31
CA LEU A 157 -25.54 13.01 -1.09
C LEU A 157 -26.85 12.34 -1.56
N GLN A 158 -27.20 11.23 -0.94
CA GLN A 158 -28.52 10.67 -1.11
C GLN A 158 -29.52 11.68 -0.56
N LYS A 159 -30.76 11.62 -1.04
CA LYS A 159 -31.87 12.50 -0.64
C LYS A 159 -32.16 12.41 0.86
N THR A 160 -31.23 12.84 1.67
CA THR A 160 -31.30 12.77 3.12
C THR A 160 -32.00 13.99 3.68
N GLN A 161 -32.75 13.71 4.73
CA GLN A 161 -33.64 14.62 5.39
C GLN A 161 -32.86 15.65 6.23
N GLY A 162 -32.86 16.90 5.80
CA GLY A 162 -32.44 18.06 6.60
C GLY A 162 -31.12 18.71 6.19
N LYS A 163 -31.13 20.06 6.15
CA LYS A 163 -29.99 20.90 5.72
C LYS A 163 -28.74 20.75 6.61
N VAL A 164 -28.90 20.43 7.90
CA VAL A 164 -27.78 20.28 8.84
C VAL A 164 -27.01 19.00 8.57
N LEU A 165 -27.73 17.86 8.44
CA LEU A 165 -27.10 16.56 8.15
C LEU A 165 -26.34 16.59 6.84
N ARG A 166 -26.89 17.28 5.84
CA ARG A 166 -26.26 17.44 4.52
C ARG A 166 -24.92 18.18 4.55
N LYS A 167 -24.79 19.20 5.40
CA LYS A 167 -23.51 19.91 5.61
C LYS A 167 -22.47 19.02 6.26
N ILE A 168 -22.88 18.19 7.21
CA ILE A 168 -22.01 17.23 7.89
C ILE A 168 -21.53 16.16 6.90
N GLU A 169 -22.43 15.62 6.10
CA GLU A 169 -22.10 14.66 5.03
C GLU A 169 -21.10 15.26 4.04
N MET A 170 -21.34 16.49 3.56
CA MET A 170 -20.40 17.17 2.67
C MET A 170 -18.99 17.31 3.29
N LYS A 171 -18.89 17.68 4.58
CA LYS A 171 -17.61 17.80 5.27
C LYS A 171 -16.89 16.45 5.39
N ASN A 172 -17.61 15.41 5.77
CA ASN A 172 -17.05 14.06 5.93
C ASN A 172 -16.58 13.51 4.58
N VAL A 173 -17.42 13.62 3.55
CA VAL A 173 -17.07 13.17 2.20
C VAL A 173 -15.91 13.97 1.62
N TRP A 174 -15.86 15.29 1.85
CA TRP A 174 -14.76 16.11 1.37
C TRP A 174 -13.41 15.65 1.92
N SER A 175 -13.34 15.34 3.21
CA SER A 175 -12.13 14.76 3.82
C SER A 175 -11.77 13.41 3.22
N LEU A 176 -12.74 12.53 3.00
CA LEU A 176 -12.53 11.23 2.35
C LEU A 176 -12.02 11.36 0.91
N LEU A 177 -12.53 12.32 0.14
CA LEU A 177 -12.11 12.56 -1.25
C LEU A 177 -10.67 13.09 -1.36
N GLN A 178 -10.08 13.59 -0.27
CA GLN A 178 -8.67 13.93 -0.26
C GLN A 178 -7.75 12.70 -0.22
N ASP A 179 -8.26 11.55 0.21
CA ASP A 179 -7.54 10.28 0.19
C ASP A 179 -7.61 9.65 -1.22
N ASN A 180 -6.44 9.40 -1.82
CA ASN A 180 -6.34 8.83 -3.17
C ASN A 180 -6.84 7.40 -3.21
N GLU A 181 -6.60 6.62 -2.16
CA GLU A 181 -7.07 5.25 -2.07
C GLU A 181 -8.60 5.19 -2.02
N TYR A 182 -9.23 5.96 -1.13
CA TYR A 182 -10.70 6.01 -1.04
C TYR A 182 -11.33 6.36 -2.40
N LEU A 183 -10.79 7.36 -3.07
CA LEU A 183 -11.30 7.79 -4.36
C LEU A 183 -11.09 6.73 -5.46
N ALA A 184 -9.93 6.03 -5.46
CA ALA A 184 -9.66 4.93 -6.38
C ALA A 184 -10.65 3.76 -6.16
N LEU A 185 -10.95 3.42 -4.90
CA LEU A 185 -11.91 2.36 -4.58
C LEU A 185 -13.30 2.66 -5.15
N LEU A 186 -13.75 3.90 -5.09
CA LEU A 186 -15.03 4.33 -5.68
C LEU A 186 -15.02 4.31 -7.21
N LEU A 187 -13.99 4.92 -7.82
CA LEU A 187 -13.93 5.09 -9.28
C LEU A 187 -13.74 3.77 -10.03
N TYR A 188 -13.03 2.83 -9.43
CA TYR A 188 -12.69 1.55 -10.08
C TYR A 188 -13.45 0.34 -9.53
N GLU A 189 -14.47 0.55 -8.70
CA GLU A 189 -15.28 -0.53 -8.11
C GLU A 189 -15.78 -1.54 -9.16
N LYS A 190 -16.32 -1.05 -10.27
CA LYS A 190 -16.89 -1.89 -11.35
C LYS A 190 -15.88 -2.80 -12.06
N TYR A 191 -14.59 -2.50 -11.92
CA TYR A 191 -13.52 -3.28 -12.56
C TYR A 191 -12.96 -4.39 -11.67
N ASP A 192 -13.32 -4.41 -10.39
CA ASP A 192 -12.86 -5.40 -9.38
C ASP A 192 -11.32 -5.54 -9.32
N VAL A 193 -10.62 -4.41 -9.47
CA VAL A 193 -9.14 -4.36 -9.47
C VAL A 193 -8.55 -3.99 -8.12
N PHE A 194 -9.38 -3.48 -7.20
CA PHE A 194 -8.98 -3.07 -5.85
C PHE A 194 -9.85 -3.77 -4.79
N PRO A 195 -9.46 -3.73 -3.49
CA PRO A 195 -10.32 -4.21 -2.41
C PRO A 195 -11.69 -3.54 -2.44
N LYS A 196 -12.73 -4.25 -2.04
CA LYS A 196 -14.09 -3.70 -2.01
C LYS A 196 -14.21 -2.67 -0.88
N LEU A 197 -14.71 -1.48 -1.19
CA LEU A 197 -15.17 -0.50 -0.21
C LEU A 197 -16.47 -1.01 0.42
N LEU A 198 -16.50 -1.09 1.74
CA LEU A 198 -17.65 -1.63 2.48
C LEU A 198 -18.56 -0.52 3.01
N GLY A 199 -18.01 0.65 3.32
CA GLY A 199 -18.77 1.81 3.77
C GLY A 199 -17.91 2.83 4.50
N THR A 200 -18.57 3.86 5.05
CA THR A 200 -17.92 5.01 5.71
C THR A 200 -18.58 5.36 7.03
N CYS A 201 -17.83 6.00 7.94
CA CYS A 201 -18.34 6.65 9.13
C CYS A 201 -17.43 7.86 9.46
N GLY A 202 -17.96 9.08 9.27
CA GLY A 202 -17.15 10.29 9.38
C GLY A 202 -15.97 10.28 8.41
N GLU A 203 -14.78 10.54 8.93
CA GLU A 203 -13.52 10.48 8.20
C GLU A 203 -12.92 9.06 8.15
N MET A 204 -13.67 8.05 8.49
CA MET A 204 -13.25 6.65 8.44
C MET A 204 -14.01 5.90 7.34
N TYR A 205 -13.29 4.99 6.65
CA TYR A 205 -13.88 4.04 5.74
C TYR A 205 -13.39 2.62 6.04
N ALA A 206 -14.15 1.62 5.61
CA ALA A 206 -13.79 0.22 5.75
C ALA A 206 -13.66 -0.44 4.37
N ILE A 207 -12.64 -1.27 4.24
CA ILE A 207 -12.39 -2.08 3.05
C ILE A 207 -12.32 -3.56 3.41
N GLN A 208 -12.60 -4.40 2.44
CA GLN A 208 -12.42 -5.84 2.56
C GLN A 208 -10.96 -6.15 2.88
N LYS A 209 -10.72 -6.93 3.96
CA LYS A 209 -9.38 -7.41 4.29
C LYS A 209 -8.98 -8.50 3.31
N MET A 210 -7.77 -8.37 2.78
CA MET A 210 -7.15 -9.35 1.91
C MET A 210 -6.15 -10.20 2.70
N GLU A 211 -5.99 -11.46 2.33
CA GLU A 211 -4.91 -12.30 2.85
C GLU A 211 -3.61 -11.88 2.18
N SER A 212 -2.74 -11.21 2.93
CA SER A 212 -1.46 -10.78 2.40
C SER A 212 -0.60 -11.96 1.96
N ILE A 213 0.06 -11.82 0.83
CA ILE A 213 1.14 -12.71 0.44
C ILE A 213 2.27 -12.49 1.43
N SER A 214 2.38 -13.35 2.42
CA SER A 214 3.28 -13.15 3.56
C SER A 214 4.74 -13.09 3.13
N GLY A 215 5.47 -12.10 3.67
CA GLY A 215 6.90 -11.90 3.42
C GLY A 215 7.84 -12.95 4.05
N TYR A 216 7.30 -14.05 4.60
CA TYR A 216 8.11 -15.15 5.17
C TYR A 216 8.87 -15.96 4.12
N TRP A 217 8.62 -15.75 2.83
CA TRP A 217 9.30 -16.37 1.71
C TRP A 217 10.83 -16.23 1.76
N HIS A 218 11.35 -15.12 2.29
CA HIS A 218 12.79 -14.88 2.37
C HIS A 218 13.54 -15.81 3.32
N LEU A 219 12.86 -16.30 4.34
CA LEU A 219 13.42 -17.27 5.27
C LEU A 219 13.24 -18.71 4.78
N MET A 220 12.24 -18.97 3.94
CA MET A 220 11.87 -20.29 3.44
C MET A 220 12.62 -20.71 2.17
N THR A 221 13.25 -19.79 1.45
CA THR A 221 14.03 -20.10 0.25
C THR A 221 15.24 -21.04 0.51
N LEU A 222 15.65 -21.19 1.76
CA LEU A 222 16.66 -22.17 2.15
C LEU A 222 16.14 -23.62 2.10
N TYR A 223 14.82 -23.83 2.17
CA TYR A 223 14.14 -25.14 2.12
C TYR A 223 13.05 -25.14 1.06
N ASP A 224 13.47 -24.99 -0.20
CA ASP A 224 12.55 -24.89 -1.33
C ASP A 224 11.99 -26.27 -1.72
N SER A 225 10.84 -26.65 -1.15
CA SER A 225 10.12 -27.84 -1.58
C SER A 225 9.51 -27.66 -2.98
N ALA A 226 9.17 -28.77 -3.66
CA ALA A 226 8.51 -28.70 -4.95
C ALA A 226 7.15 -27.99 -4.89
N GLU A 227 6.39 -28.22 -3.82
CA GLU A 227 5.09 -27.58 -3.56
C GLU A 227 5.22 -26.08 -3.34
N GLU A 228 6.25 -25.66 -2.60
CA GLU A 228 6.54 -24.25 -2.35
C GLU A 228 6.94 -23.55 -3.65
N TRP A 229 7.77 -24.20 -4.47
CA TRP A 229 8.13 -23.68 -5.80
C TRP A 229 6.91 -23.53 -6.70
N ASP A 230 6.04 -24.57 -6.79
CA ASP A 230 4.80 -24.51 -7.56
C ASP A 230 3.86 -23.38 -7.06
N ARG A 231 3.76 -23.18 -5.77
CA ARG A 231 3.00 -22.07 -5.17
C ARG A 231 3.55 -20.71 -5.59
N ARG A 232 4.89 -20.54 -5.59
CA ARG A 232 5.55 -19.30 -6.02
C ARG A 232 5.33 -19.01 -7.50
N ILE A 233 5.40 -20.04 -8.36
CA ILE A 233 5.09 -19.91 -9.78
C ILE A 233 3.63 -19.50 -9.99
N LYS A 234 2.68 -20.14 -9.32
CA LYS A 234 1.26 -19.79 -9.40
C LYS A 234 1.02 -18.33 -8.96
N THR A 235 1.68 -17.90 -7.89
CA THR A 235 1.60 -16.52 -7.40
C THR A 235 2.15 -15.55 -8.45
N ALA A 236 3.29 -15.86 -9.07
CA ALA A 236 3.87 -15.02 -10.11
C ALA A 236 2.97 -14.90 -11.34
N LEU A 237 2.36 -16.00 -11.78
CA LEU A 237 1.40 -15.98 -12.88
C LEU A 237 0.18 -15.12 -12.58
N MET A 238 -0.38 -15.22 -11.37
CA MET A 238 -1.50 -14.37 -10.94
C MET A 238 -1.11 -12.88 -10.86
N ILE A 239 0.14 -12.57 -10.45
CA ILE A 239 0.64 -11.20 -10.49
C ILE A 239 0.71 -10.70 -11.94
N LEU A 240 1.26 -11.49 -12.88
CA LEU A 240 1.31 -11.11 -14.29
C LEU A 240 -0.09 -10.87 -14.89
N GLU A 241 -1.07 -11.72 -14.57
CA GLU A 241 -2.46 -11.53 -14.96
C GLU A 241 -3.06 -10.23 -14.41
N TYR A 242 -2.75 -9.90 -13.15
CA TYR A 242 -3.17 -8.64 -12.53
C TYR A 242 -2.54 -7.42 -13.20
N LEU A 243 -1.26 -7.49 -13.61
CA LEU A 243 -0.63 -6.41 -14.37
C LEU A 243 -1.32 -6.18 -15.73
N ILE A 244 -1.70 -7.25 -16.44
CA ILE A 244 -2.46 -7.15 -17.69
C ILE A 244 -3.81 -6.44 -17.44
N LEU A 245 -4.48 -6.78 -16.35
CA LEU A 245 -5.74 -6.16 -15.97
C LEU A 245 -5.59 -4.64 -15.78
N LEU A 246 -4.54 -4.20 -15.04
CA LEU A 246 -4.25 -2.79 -14.81
C LEU A 246 -3.85 -2.02 -16.07
N GLU A 247 -3.20 -2.68 -17.02
CA GLU A 247 -2.71 -2.05 -18.24
C GLU A 247 -3.74 -2.01 -19.38
N GLU A 248 -4.59 -3.04 -19.52
CA GLU A 248 -5.37 -3.24 -20.73
C GLU A 248 -6.89 -3.16 -20.53
N ARG A 249 -7.39 -3.30 -19.31
CA ARG A 249 -8.85 -3.34 -19.05
C ARG A 249 -9.43 -2.09 -18.41
N LEU A 250 -8.60 -1.18 -17.99
CA LEU A 250 -9.03 0.09 -17.39
C LEU A 250 -9.11 1.18 -18.46
N PRO A 251 -9.89 2.25 -18.24
CA PRO A 251 -10.01 3.37 -19.17
C PRO A 251 -8.67 4.02 -19.52
N GLU A 252 -7.75 4.02 -18.56
CA GLU A 252 -6.37 4.44 -18.70
C GLU A 252 -5.48 3.46 -17.93
N PRO A 253 -4.30 3.08 -18.46
CA PRO A 253 -3.36 2.23 -17.75
C PRO A 253 -2.97 2.79 -16.39
N MET A 254 -3.01 1.94 -15.36
CA MET A 254 -2.60 2.30 -14.00
C MET A 254 -1.14 1.92 -13.76
N HIS A 255 -0.40 2.81 -13.10
CA HIS A 255 0.97 2.58 -12.65
C HIS A 255 1.03 2.38 -11.15
N MET A 256 1.75 1.35 -10.71
CA MET A 256 2.07 1.07 -9.32
C MET A 256 3.46 1.63 -9.02
N CYS A 257 3.54 2.70 -8.23
CA CYS A 257 4.81 3.38 -7.98
C CYS A 257 5.47 3.01 -6.64
N GLY A 258 4.87 2.20 -5.80
CA GLY A 258 5.43 1.79 -4.49
C GLY A 258 5.31 0.29 -4.26
N VAL A 259 6.00 -0.54 -5.09
CA VAL A 259 5.75 -1.97 -5.17
C VAL A 259 6.53 -2.75 -4.12
N LYS A 260 5.80 -3.44 -3.23
CA LYS A 260 6.34 -4.40 -2.25
C LYS A 260 5.53 -5.69 -2.29
N MET A 261 6.17 -6.83 -2.02
CA MET A 261 5.50 -8.13 -1.99
C MET A 261 4.30 -8.15 -1.04
N GLY A 262 4.44 -7.59 0.16
CA GLY A 262 3.39 -7.54 1.15
C GLY A 262 2.19 -6.68 0.78
N HIS A 263 2.27 -5.88 -0.28
CA HIS A 263 1.14 -5.10 -0.77
C HIS A 263 0.21 -5.89 -1.70
N PHE A 264 0.60 -7.11 -2.10
CA PHE A 264 -0.28 -8.03 -2.79
C PHE A 264 -1.05 -8.89 -1.79
N GLY A 265 -2.31 -9.15 -2.05
CA GLY A 265 -3.18 -9.98 -1.24
C GLY A 265 -4.06 -10.88 -2.08
N PHE A 266 -4.43 -12.03 -1.49
CA PHE A 266 -5.41 -12.93 -2.08
C PHE A 266 -6.82 -12.49 -1.71
N LYS A 267 -7.68 -12.44 -2.70
CA LYS A 267 -9.11 -12.27 -2.51
C LYS A 267 -9.72 -13.66 -2.26
N SER A 268 -10.17 -13.91 -1.02
CA SER A 268 -10.60 -15.24 -0.55
C SER A 268 -11.71 -15.85 -1.39
N ASP A 269 -12.62 -15.02 -1.91
CA ASP A 269 -13.79 -15.44 -2.70
C ASP A 269 -13.49 -15.82 -4.16
N SER A 270 -12.45 -15.24 -4.77
CA SER A 270 -12.16 -15.38 -6.21
C SER A 270 -10.82 -16.00 -6.55
N LYS A 271 -9.99 -16.30 -5.53
CA LYS A 271 -8.60 -16.78 -5.71
C LYS A 271 -7.75 -15.87 -6.60
N LYS A 272 -8.12 -14.60 -6.70
CA LYS A 272 -7.38 -13.58 -7.45
C LYS A 272 -6.38 -12.87 -6.55
N ILE A 273 -5.29 -12.39 -7.14
CA ILE A 273 -4.38 -11.45 -6.48
C ILE A 273 -4.84 -10.03 -6.77
N ILE A 274 -4.82 -9.19 -5.73
CA ILE A 274 -5.13 -7.77 -5.79
C ILE A 274 -4.03 -7.00 -5.04
N TYR A 275 -3.68 -5.82 -5.55
CA TYR A 275 -2.79 -4.89 -4.88
C TYR A 275 -3.55 -4.04 -3.87
N GLN A 276 -3.08 -4.02 -2.61
CA GLN A 276 -3.79 -3.42 -1.48
C GLN A 276 -3.35 -2.00 -1.13
N HIS A 277 -2.10 -1.62 -1.50
CA HIS A 277 -1.53 -0.31 -1.17
C HIS A 277 -1.75 0.67 -2.31
N ILE A 278 -2.95 1.19 -2.40
CA ILE A 278 -3.45 1.94 -3.57
C ILE A 278 -2.95 3.39 -3.58
N ASP A 279 -2.45 3.91 -2.46
CA ASP A 279 -1.96 5.30 -2.32
C ASP A 279 -0.94 5.71 -3.39
N ALA A 280 -0.12 4.74 -3.84
CA ALA A 280 0.89 4.93 -4.87
C ALA A 280 0.49 4.31 -6.23
N VAL A 281 -0.81 4.11 -6.47
CA VAL A 281 -1.35 3.60 -7.74
C VAL A 281 -2.13 4.71 -8.44
N HIS A 282 -1.66 5.12 -9.61
CA HIS A 282 -2.24 6.25 -10.32
C HIS A 282 -2.36 5.98 -11.82
N PRO A 283 -3.32 6.63 -12.52
CA PRO A 283 -3.33 6.66 -13.98
C PRO A 283 -2.00 7.14 -14.57
N ARG A 284 -1.62 6.62 -15.72
CA ARG A 284 -0.35 6.97 -16.39
C ARG A 284 -0.21 8.48 -16.62
N SER A 285 -1.28 9.15 -17.01
CA SER A 285 -1.29 10.60 -17.21
C SER A 285 -0.96 11.37 -15.94
N VAL A 286 -1.46 10.89 -14.80
CA VAL A 286 -1.19 11.48 -13.47
C VAL A 286 0.27 11.25 -13.06
N VAL A 287 0.80 10.02 -13.26
CA VAL A 287 2.22 9.72 -12.99
C VAL A 287 3.12 10.57 -13.89
N ASN A 288 2.81 10.71 -15.17
CA ASN A 288 3.54 11.59 -16.09
C ASN A 288 3.57 13.03 -15.59
N ARG A 289 2.45 13.53 -15.06
CA ARG A 289 2.40 14.88 -14.47
C ARG A 289 3.27 14.96 -13.21
N ILE A 290 3.20 13.98 -12.31
CA ILE A 290 4.01 13.96 -11.07
C ILE A 290 5.51 13.93 -11.40
N THR A 291 5.92 13.08 -12.34
CA THR A 291 7.32 12.90 -12.71
C THR A 291 7.85 13.98 -13.65
N GLY A 292 6.96 14.65 -14.40
CA GLY A 292 7.28 15.72 -15.35
C GLY A 292 7.05 17.15 -14.83
N SER A 293 6.61 17.35 -13.59
CA SER A 293 6.28 18.68 -13.06
C SER A 293 7.37 19.32 -12.20
N LYS A 294 8.44 18.59 -11.89
CA LYS A 294 9.52 19.12 -11.06
C LYS A 294 10.38 20.12 -11.85
N SER A 295 10.47 21.33 -11.34
CA SER A 295 11.11 22.48 -12.01
C SER A 295 12.63 22.43 -11.97
N GLU A 296 13.24 21.68 -11.06
CA GLU A 296 14.68 21.56 -10.92
C GLU A 296 15.11 20.14 -10.67
N CYS A 297 16.06 19.65 -11.45
CA CYS A 297 16.71 18.37 -11.25
C CYS A 297 18.22 18.48 -11.58
N LYS A 298 19.03 17.70 -10.86
CA LYS A 298 20.48 17.58 -11.08
C LYS A 298 20.88 16.18 -11.54
N GLN A 299 20.06 15.20 -11.23
CA GLN A 299 20.23 13.80 -11.59
C GLN A 299 18.87 13.17 -11.92
N HIS A 300 18.88 12.04 -12.61
CA HIS A 300 17.63 11.39 -13.05
C HIS A 300 16.71 10.97 -11.89
N SER A 301 17.27 10.55 -10.75
CA SER A 301 16.50 10.18 -9.56
C SER A 301 15.68 11.32 -8.96
N ASP A 302 16.03 12.58 -9.24
CA ASP A 302 15.26 13.73 -8.75
C ASP A 302 13.88 13.79 -9.41
N CYS A 303 13.73 13.19 -10.59
CA CYS A 303 12.47 13.10 -11.34
C CYS A 303 11.64 11.85 -11.02
N ASP A 304 12.13 10.98 -10.15
CA ASP A 304 11.42 9.76 -9.79
C ASP A 304 10.29 10.04 -8.80
N TYR A 305 9.24 9.24 -8.91
CA TYR A 305 8.19 9.12 -7.92
C TYR A 305 8.14 7.68 -7.44
N LEU A 306 8.80 7.39 -6.32
CA LEU A 306 8.99 6.04 -5.78
C LEU A 306 9.65 5.10 -6.82
N ASP A 307 8.97 4.01 -7.22
CA ASP A 307 9.45 3.08 -8.25
C ASP A 307 9.15 3.54 -9.69
N CYS A 308 8.32 4.56 -9.87
CA CYS A 308 8.04 5.17 -11.18
C CYS A 308 9.15 6.16 -11.54
N ARG A 309 9.92 5.82 -12.58
CA ARG A 309 11.16 6.49 -12.94
C ARG A 309 10.98 7.40 -14.14
N SER A 310 11.77 8.49 -14.15
CA SER A 310 11.80 9.45 -15.23
C SER A 310 13.23 9.92 -15.51
N PHE A 311 13.40 10.78 -16.51
CA PHE A 311 14.68 11.40 -16.82
C PHE A 311 14.70 12.87 -16.44
N CYS A 312 15.83 13.33 -15.93
CA CYS A 312 16.17 14.75 -15.84
C CYS A 312 16.81 15.17 -17.18
N ASN A 313 16.29 16.22 -17.76
CA ASN A 313 16.98 16.91 -18.82
C ASN A 313 18.13 17.74 -18.19
N LEU A 314 19.36 17.22 -18.30
CA LEU A 314 20.53 17.82 -17.63
C LEU A 314 20.92 19.19 -18.21
N ILE A 315 20.45 19.53 -19.41
CA ILE A 315 20.71 20.84 -20.06
C ILE A 315 19.76 21.88 -19.49
N SER A 316 18.46 21.61 -19.48
CA SER A 316 17.43 22.50 -18.97
C SER A 316 17.21 22.39 -17.46
N GLN A 317 17.79 21.37 -16.81
CA GLN A 317 17.62 21.03 -15.40
C GLN A 317 16.15 20.81 -15.00
N LYS A 318 15.33 20.27 -15.92
CA LYS A 318 13.90 20.04 -15.72
C LYS A 318 13.51 18.57 -15.93
N CYS A 319 12.49 18.14 -15.20
CA CYS A 319 11.85 16.86 -15.42
C CYS A 319 10.73 17.03 -16.45
N ASP A 320 10.96 16.62 -17.69
CA ASP A 320 10.04 16.83 -18.83
C ASP A 320 9.68 15.56 -19.60
N HIS A 321 10.14 14.37 -19.13
CA HIS A 321 10.00 13.12 -19.88
C HIS A 321 8.77 12.27 -19.50
N GLY A 322 8.16 12.47 -18.33
CA GLY A 322 7.16 11.57 -17.80
C GLY A 322 7.74 10.20 -17.38
N VAL A 323 6.88 9.22 -17.08
CA VAL A 323 7.30 7.89 -16.63
C VAL A 323 7.84 7.03 -17.77
N VAL A 324 9.02 6.46 -17.59
CA VAL A 324 9.75 5.69 -18.62
C VAL A 324 9.75 4.18 -18.40
N ASN A 325 9.55 3.71 -17.18
CA ASN A 325 9.39 2.30 -16.86
C ASN A 325 7.92 1.89 -16.73
N ASN A 326 7.64 0.59 -16.64
CA ASN A 326 6.27 0.09 -16.49
C ASN A 326 6.14 -0.87 -15.30
N ASN A 327 4.90 -1.25 -14.97
CA ASN A 327 4.61 -2.16 -13.85
C ASN A 327 5.35 -3.50 -13.97
N LEU A 328 5.48 -4.03 -15.18
CA LEU A 328 6.18 -5.29 -15.42
C LEU A 328 7.66 -5.19 -15.01
N GLN A 329 8.34 -4.13 -15.45
CA GLN A 329 9.73 -3.89 -15.10
C GLN A 329 9.90 -3.76 -13.57
N ILE A 330 9.03 -2.99 -12.90
CA ILE A 330 9.07 -2.79 -11.45
C ILE A 330 8.86 -4.12 -10.72
N VAL A 331 7.86 -4.91 -11.14
CA VAL A 331 7.57 -6.22 -10.53
C VAL A 331 8.71 -7.21 -10.75
N CYS A 332 9.31 -7.25 -11.95
CA CYS A 332 10.48 -8.08 -12.18
C CYS A 332 11.63 -7.72 -11.24
N GLU A 333 11.91 -6.43 -11.07
CA GLU A 333 12.99 -5.93 -10.23
C GLU A 333 12.69 -6.14 -8.73
N ARG A 334 11.51 -5.72 -8.25
CA ARG A 334 11.20 -5.64 -6.82
C ARG A 334 10.64 -6.93 -6.24
N ILE A 335 9.89 -7.69 -7.07
CA ILE A 335 9.14 -8.85 -6.59
C ILE A 335 9.77 -10.16 -7.04
N PHE A 336 10.07 -10.30 -8.32
CA PHE A 336 10.52 -11.59 -8.87
C PHE A 336 12.00 -11.85 -8.62
N LEU A 337 12.87 -10.87 -8.89
CA LEU A 337 14.29 -10.93 -8.54
C LEU A 337 14.54 -10.63 -7.06
N GLY A 338 13.88 -9.62 -6.52
CA GLY A 338 14.03 -9.18 -5.15
C GLY A 338 14.97 -7.97 -5.00
N TRP A 339 15.47 -7.76 -3.80
CA TRP A 339 16.26 -6.57 -3.49
C TRP A 339 17.71 -6.73 -3.95
N VAL A 340 18.10 -5.87 -4.89
CA VAL A 340 19.44 -5.85 -5.49
C VAL A 340 20.19 -4.59 -5.03
N ILE A 341 21.40 -4.75 -4.49
CA ILE A 341 22.33 -3.64 -4.19
C ILE A 341 23.61 -3.86 -4.99
N SER A 342 23.99 -2.84 -5.77
CA SER A 342 25.23 -2.87 -6.58
C SER A 342 25.38 -4.14 -7.44
N GLY A 343 24.28 -4.59 -8.04
CA GLY A 343 24.24 -5.79 -8.89
C GLY A 343 24.26 -7.13 -8.14
N ARG A 344 24.18 -7.11 -6.80
CA ARG A 344 24.07 -8.32 -5.97
C ARG A 344 22.70 -8.42 -5.34
N VAL A 345 22.07 -9.58 -5.47
CA VAL A 345 20.80 -9.88 -4.80
C VAL A 345 21.08 -10.03 -3.31
N MET A 346 20.56 -9.08 -2.52
CA MET A 346 20.68 -9.11 -1.05
C MET A 346 19.56 -9.91 -0.40
N VAL A 347 18.35 -9.77 -0.94
CA VAL A 347 17.18 -10.51 -0.50
C VAL A 347 16.53 -11.10 -1.75
N PRO A 348 16.53 -12.44 -1.92
CA PRO A 348 15.94 -13.07 -3.10
C PRO A 348 14.44 -12.80 -3.17
N GLY A 349 13.96 -12.55 -4.39
CA GLY A 349 12.54 -12.35 -4.66
C GLY A 349 11.76 -13.65 -4.81
N LEU A 350 10.53 -13.52 -5.24
CA LEU A 350 9.57 -14.62 -5.37
C LEU A 350 10.06 -15.76 -6.26
N LEU A 351 10.80 -15.44 -7.34
CA LEU A 351 11.22 -16.41 -8.34
C LEU A 351 12.73 -16.75 -8.26
N LEU A 352 13.43 -16.28 -7.23
CA LEU A 352 14.82 -16.68 -6.98
C LEU A 352 14.93 -17.69 -5.85
N GLY A 353 15.60 -18.81 -6.14
CA GLY A 353 15.84 -19.88 -5.18
C GLY A 353 16.60 -21.05 -5.81
N PRO A 354 16.87 -22.11 -5.04
CA PRO A 354 17.63 -23.27 -5.51
C PRO A 354 17.02 -24.00 -6.72
N ARG A 355 15.70 -23.85 -6.91
CA ARG A 355 14.95 -24.49 -8.03
C ARG A 355 14.80 -23.57 -9.25
N SER A 356 15.28 -22.33 -9.20
CA SER A 356 15.13 -21.38 -10.30
C SER A 356 16.01 -21.78 -11.49
N PRO A 357 15.43 -22.12 -12.66
CA PRO A 357 16.22 -22.45 -13.84
C PRO A 357 17.02 -21.23 -14.30
N LYS A 358 18.23 -21.46 -14.83
CA LYS A 358 19.10 -20.37 -15.30
C LYS A 358 18.42 -19.49 -16.36
N VAL A 359 17.67 -20.10 -17.27
CA VAL A 359 16.93 -19.39 -18.31
C VAL A 359 15.87 -18.44 -17.73
N LEU A 360 15.25 -18.79 -16.59
CA LEU A 360 14.31 -17.91 -15.90
C LEU A 360 15.04 -16.73 -15.29
N ILE A 361 16.18 -16.95 -14.63
CA ILE A 361 16.98 -15.87 -14.03
C ILE A 361 17.42 -14.87 -15.10
N GLU A 362 17.94 -15.35 -16.24
CA GLU A 362 18.35 -14.50 -17.37
C GLU A 362 17.18 -13.68 -17.94
N LEU A 363 15.99 -14.28 -18.01
CA LEU A 363 14.78 -13.59 -18.48
C LEU A 363 14.28 -12.55 -17.45
N LEU A 364 14.38 -12.84 -16.17
CA LEU A 364 14.05 -11.91 -15.10
C LEU A 364 15.01 -10.72 -15.08
N ASP A 365 16.32 -10.95 -15.25
CA ASP A 365 17.32 -9.89 -15.37
C ASP A 365 17.03 -8.98 -16.56
N LEU A 366 16.66 -9.56 -17.71
CA LEU A 366 16.26 -8.80 -18.90
C LEU A 366 14.94 -8.04 -18.66
N CYS A 367 14.02 -8.59 -17.90
CA CYS A 367 12.76 -7.93 -17.55
C CYS A 367 12.99 -6.75 -16.62
N ALA A 368 13.85 -6.92 -15.62
CA ALA A 368 14.15 -5.90 -14.62
C ALA A 368 15.04 -4.76 -15.18
N ASN A 369 15.92 -5.09 -16.15
CA ASN A 369 16.79 -4.12 -16.82
C ASN A 369 16.83 -4.36 -18.33
N PRO A 370 15.78 -3.94 -19.07
CA PRO A 370 15.65 -4.25 -20.50
C PRO A 370 16.80 -3.73 -21.37
N GLU A 371 17.38 -2.61 -21.00
CA GLU A 371 18.50 -1.98 -21.74
C GLU A 371 19.87 -2.44 -21.25
N ARG A 372 19.92 -3.25 -20.17
CA ARG A 372 21.16 -3.65 -19.51
C ARG A 372 22.05 -2.45 -19.15
N ALA A 373 21.41 -1.31 -18.88
CA ALA A 373 22.11 -0.08 -18.52
C ALA A 373 22.72 -0.19 -17.11
N PRO A 374 23.88 0.42 -16.86
CA PRO A 374 24.43 0.49 -15.53
C PRO A 374 23.59 1.40 -14.61
N GLY A 375 23.52 1.06 -13.32
CA GLY A 375 22.76 1.81 -12.33
C GLY A 375 21.28 1.42 -12.26
N THR A 376 20.43 2.41 -11.95
CA THR A 376 18.98 2.20 -11.82
C THR A 376 18.33 2.06 -13.19
N PRO A 377 17.64 0.93 -13.49
CA PRO A 377 16.99 0.73 -14.79
C PRO A 377 15.91 1.79 -15.08
N ARG A 378 15.90 2.33 -16.30
CA ARG A 378 14.97 3.39 -16.72
C ARG A 378 14.32 3.09 -18.07
N ALA A 379 13.85 1.85 -18.21
CA ALA A 379 13.18 1.40 -19.42
C ALA A 379 11.99 0.51 -19.10
N SER A 380 11.02 0.45 -20.00
CA SER A 380 9.86 -0.43 -19.90
C SER A 380 10.17 -1.83 -20.39
N ALA A 381 9.81 -2.86 -19.62
CA ALA A 381 9.82 -4.24 -20.11
C ALA A 381 8.76 -4.41 -21.22
N THR A 382 9.15 -5.07 -22.31
CA THR A 382 8.30 -5.21 -23.50
C THR A 382 7.20 -6.26 -23.31
N LYS A 383 6.15 -6.18 -24.15
CA LYS A 383 5.10 -7.21 -24.20
C LYS A 383 5.65 -8.58 -24.58
N GLU A 384 6.72 -8.63 -25.37
CA GLU A 384 7.40 -9.88 -25.75
C GLU A 384 8.08 -10.52 -24.51
N ILE A 385 8.77 -9.73 -23.69
CA ILE A 385 9.34 -10.22 -22.43
C ILE A 385 8.23 -10.78 -21.54
N ARG A 386 7.09 -10.08 -21.42
CA ARG A 386 5.93 -10.53 -20.64
C ARG A 386 5.42 -11.88 -21.12
N LYS A 387 5.23 -12.04 -22.44
CA LYS A 387 4.78 -13.29 -23.06
C LYS A 387 5.75 -14.43 -22.78
N ARG A 388 7.02 -14.24 -23.05
CA ARG A 388 8.06 -15.26 -22.78
C ARG A 388 8.12 -15.66 -21.31
N LEU A 389 7.97 -14.70 -20.39
CA LEU A 389 7.96 -14.97 -18.96
C LEU A 389 6.72 -15.78 -18.57
N TYR A 390 5.54 -15.42 -19.08
CA TYR A 390 4.29 -16.14 -18.83
C TYR A 390 4.36 -17.59 -19.37
N ASP A 391 4.82 -17.77 -20.60
CA ASP A 391 4.96 -19.09 -21.23
C ASP A 391 5.96 -19.97 -20.46
N LEU A 392 7.11 -19.42 -20.07
CA LEU A 392 8.12 -20.13 -19.28
C LEU A 392 7.58 -20.57 -17.92
N LEU A 393 6.93 -19.67 -17.17
CA LEU A 393 6.34 -19.98 -15.86
C LEU A 393 5.21 -21.00 -15.97
N SER A 394 4.38 -20.90 -17.03
CA SER A 394 3.32 -21.88 -17.29
C SER A 394 3.86 -23.28 -17.54
N ASN A 395 4.98 -23.39 -18.28
CA ASN A 395 5.65 -24.67 -18.50
C ASN A 395 6.28 -25.24 -17.22
N LEU A 396 6.85 -24.37 -16.36
CA LEU A 396 7.43 -24.80 -15.07
C LEU A 396 6.38 -25.25 -14.05
N LYS A 397 5.14 -24.81 -14.17
CA LYS A 397 4.00 -25.24 -13.33
C LYS A 397 3.55 -26.69 -13.61
N LEU A 398 3.88 -27.23 -14.79
CA LEU A 398 3.43 -28.57 -15.21
C LEU A 398 4.33 -29.69 -14.72
N TYR A 399 5.44 -29.39 -14.07
CA TYR A 399 6.39 -30.31 -13.45
C TYR A 399 6.40 -30.13 -11.92
#